data_8cdb9810d4a1a72a4ebc74373c66ee60
#
_entry.id   8cdb9810d4a1a72a4ebc74373c66ee60
#
_cell.length_a   1.000
_cell.length_b   1.000
_cell.length_c   1.000
_cell.angle_alpha   90.00
_cell.angle_beta   90.00
_cell.angle_gamma   90.00
#
_symmetry.space_group_name_H-M   'P 1'
#
loop_
_entity.id
_entity.type
_entity.pdbx_description
1 polymer ?
#
loop_
_entity_poly.entity_id
_entity_poly.type
_entity_poly.pdbx_seq_one_letter_code
_entity_poly.pdbx_strand_id
1 'polypeptide(L)'
;MVFVLLGCPSPQKARKKMPRIFALSYSMDTGKEPSFLITDDFNRDKIPDLVVVNSGDHSFSFFKGLGDGTFRDQRVYQTGRDPICLVSGDFNKDGYTDIAELNYADQTIQVFLNTRLGSFQKTAQLIKPGKIPINMASGDFNEDGNLDLVVTLRFSNVAVILGKGNGFFSEPYSMNVKGQPTAVLVGDYDKDGKTDVAVALAGNGNKGVQVLWGKGDGKFEGSKAFKGGKQPLSLVSLDVNNDGLMDFVTSSNSLHALTTLINNGDKTFKSLRDFASGNFPKFVVAADFTGDGLQDIAVSNSTDDHVSVSLGRGDGTFTYPPIYHPVDQHPQGMAVADFNGDGLLDIAVSCRDKNLIDILSKKNMINPKPNLPVDLPKPS
;
A
#
# COMPACT_ATOMS: atom_id res chain seq x y z
N MET A 1 4.71 23.57 -66.08
CA MET A 1 4.04 24.27 -64.99
C MET A 1 4.11 23.37 -63.77
N VAL A 2 5.15 23.61 -62.94
CA VAL A 2 5.45 22.77 -61.74
C VAL A 2 4.80 23.44 -60.57
N PHE A 3 3.84 22.78 -59.93
CA PHE A 3 3.27 23.22 -58.68
C PHE A 3 4.14 22.78 -57.53
N VAL A 4 4.79 23.70 -56.85
CA VAL A 4 5.48 23.49 -55.59
C VAL A 4 4.44 23.62 -54.49
N LEU A 5 4.09 22.49 -53.83
CA LEU A 5 3.28 22.47 -52.60
C LEU A 5 4.19 22.91 -51.45
N LEU A 6 4.02 24.15 -50.99
CA LEU A 6 4.55 24.64 -49.73
C LEU A 6 3.75 23.99 -48.60
N GLY A 7 4.38 23.04 -47.90
CA GLY A 7 3.83 22.47 -46.69
C GLY A 7 3.83 23.52 -45.57
N CYS A 8 2.64 23.85 -45.03
CA CYS A 8 2.51 24.60 -43.81
C CYS A 8 3.10 23.80 -42.64
N PRO A 9 4.01 24.35 -41.84
CA PRO A 9 4.41 23.72 -40.59
C PRO A 9 3.22 23.80 -39.61
N SER A 10 2.74 22.65 -39.20
CA SER A 10 1.79 22.57 -38.09
C SER A 10 2.45 23.17 -36.84
N PRO A 11 1.76 24.06 -36.09
CA PRO A 11 2.30 24.55 -34.83
C PRO A 11 2.38 23.37 -33.84
N GLN A 12 3.59 22.89 -33.56
CA GLN A 12 3.80 22.06 -32.38
C GLN A 12 3.44 22.90 -31.15
N LYS A 13 2.19 22.72 -30.66
CA LYS A 13 1.81 23.23 -29.33
C LYS A 13 2.80 22.60 -28.35
N ALA A 14 3.70 23.43 -27.83
CA ALA A 14 4.55 23.05 -26.73
C ALA A 14 3.66 22.42 -25.65
N ARG A 15 3.77 21.12 -25.41
CA ARG A 15 3.08 20.45 -24.30
C ARG A 15 3.53 21.16 -23.04
N LYS A 16 2.63 21.91 -22.41
CA LYS A 16 2.86 22.52 -21.10
C LYS A 16 3.26 21.36 -20.20
N LYS A 17 4.51 21.33 -19.75
CA LYS A 17 5.03 20.33 -18.84
C LYS A 17 4.19 20.45 -17.56
N MET A 18 3.38 19.45 -17.23
CA MET A 18 2.60 19.47 -15.98
C MET A 18 3.60 19.57 -14.81
N PRO A 19 3.33 20.40 -13.82
CA PRO A 19 4.22 20.52 -12.67
C PRO A 19 4.32 19.15 -11.99
N ARG A 20 5.55 18.68 -11.74
CA ARG A 20 5.77 17.50 -10.91
C ARG A 20 5.44 17.87 -9.46
N ILE A 21 4.59 17.08 -8.83
CA ILE A 21 4.26 17.25 -7.40
C ILE A 21 5.42 16.72 -6.56
N PHE A 22 5.99 15.57 -6.96
CA PHE A 22 7.11 14.92 -6.29
C PHE A 22 8.40 14.99 -7.11
N ALA A 23 9.52 14.87 -6.40
CA ALA A 23 10.83 14.61 -6.97
C ALA A 23 11.49 13.45 -6.21
N LEU A 24 12.27 12.65 -6.90
CA LEU A 24 13.17 11.70 -6.25
C LEU A 24 14.13 12.49 -5.36
N SER A 25 14.06 12.26 -4.04
CA SER A 25 14.85 12.97 -3.03
C SER A 25 15.99 12.10 -2.48
N TYR A 26 15.74 10.81 -2.37
CA TYR A 26 16.67 9.86 -1.79
C TYR A 26 16.43 8.46 -2.37
N SER A 27 17.50 7.67 -2.50
CA SER A 27 17.45 6.25 -2.84
C SER A 27 18.39 5.49 -1.92
N MET A 28 17.99 4.31 -1.48
CA MET A 28 18.81 3.46 -0.59
C MET A 28 18.75 1.99 -1.01
N ASP A 29 19.86 1.30 -0.79
CA ASP A 29 19.95 -0.15 -0.99
C ASP A 29 19.08 -0.90 0.02
N THR A 30 18.51 -2.02 -0.41
CA THR A 30 17.82 -2.98 0.46
C THR A 30 18.23 -4.41 0.11
N GLY A 31 17.50 -5.44 0.58
CA GLY A 31 17.73 -6.82 0.15
C GLY A 31 17.21 -7.07 -1.27
N LYS A 32 17.38 -8.31 -1.77
CA LYS A 32 17.03 -8.67 -3.15
C LYS A 32 15.53 -8.74 -3.37
N GLU A 33 15.12 -8.26 -4.55
CA GLU A 33 13.74 -8.27 -5.03
C GLU A 33 12.75 -7.67 -4.01
N PRO A 34 12.92 -6.40 -3.60
CA PRO A 34 11.98 -5.76 -2.70
C PRO A 34 10.60 -5.71 -3.34
N SER A 35 9.57 -6.18 -2.63
CA SER A 35 8.24 -6.40 -3.20
C SER A 35 7.12 -5.67 -2.48
N PHE A 36 7.27 -5.43 -1.19
CA PHE A 36 6.27 -4.82 -0.34
C PHE A 36 6.94 -4.00 0.77
N LEU A 37 6.30 -2.93 1.22
CA LEU A 37 6.82 -2.15 2.33
C LEU A 37 5.68 -1.54 3.15
N ILE A 38 5.97 -1.31 4.43
CA ILE A 38 5.10 -0.61 5.37
C ILE A 38 5.90 0.46 6.10
N THR A 39 5.19 1.45 6.63
CA THR A 39 5.76 2.50 7.48
C THR A 39 4.98 2.61 8.78
N ASP A 40 5.69 2.83 9.87
CA ASP A 40 5.16 3.08 11.20
C ASP A 40 6.28 3.66 12.08
N ASP A 41 5.96 4.17 13.25
CA ASP A 41 6.94 4.56 14.27
C ASP A 41 7.26 3.34 15.17
N PHE A 42 8.08 2.43 14.65
CA PHE A 42 8.43 1.19 15.36
C PHE A 42 9.31 1.40 16.58
N ASN A 43 9.98 2.54 16.66
CA ASN A 43 10.92 2.83 17.75
C ASN A 43 10.40 3.89 18.74
N ARG A 44 9.22 4.46 18.52
CA ARG A 44 8.54 5.48 19.31
C ARG A 44 9.31 6.81 19.44
N ASP A 45 10.02 7.19 18.39
CA ASP A 45 10.65 8.52 18.32
C ASP A 45 9.81 9.56 17.55
N LYS A 46 8.62 9.18 17.09
CA LYS A 46 7.67 9.96 16.30
C LYS A 46 8.15 10.27 14.87
N ILE A 47 9.12 9.54 14.39
CA ILE A 47 9.63 9.63 13.03
C ILE A 47 9.23 8.33 12.33
N PRO A 48 8.63 8.40 11.13
CA PRO A 48 8.27 7.19 10.39
C PRO A 48 9.52 6.36 10.02
N ASP A 49 9.49 5.09 10.40
CA ASP A 49 10.46 4.07 10.00
C ASP A 49 9.93 3.31 8.77
N LEU A 50 10.77 2.50 8.12
CA LEU A 50 10.37 1.62 7.02
C LEU A 50 10.69 0.16 7.33
N VAL A 51 9.78 -0.73 6.94
CA VAL A 51 10.02 -2.18 6.87
C VAL A 51 9.75 -2.66 5.46
N VAL A 52 10.70 -3.36 4.86
CA VAL A 52 10.71 -3.73 3.45
C VAL A 52 10.85 -5.25 3.31
N VAL A 53 9.94 -5.89 2.60
CA VAL A 53 10.04 -7.31 2.23
C VAL A 53 11.04 -7.48 1.11
N ASN A 54 12.02 -8.36 1.26
CA ASN A 54 13.01 -8.74 0.26
C ASN A 54 12.75 -10.20 -0.14
N SER A 55 11.90 -10.42 -1.14
CA SER A 55 11.45 -11.76 -1.54
C SER A 55 12.60 -12.64 -1.99
N GLY A 56 13.61 -12.08 -2.69
CA GLY A 56 14.77 -12.82 -3.20
C GLY A 56 15.76 -13.26 -2.13
N ASP A 57 15.80 -12.58 -0.99
CA ASP A 57 16.67 -12.92 0.14
C ASP A 57 15.96 -13.63 1.30
N HIS A 58 14.65 -13.88 1.16
CA HIS A 58 13.83 -14.48 2.21
C HIS A 58 13.96 -13.74 3.54
N SER A 59 13.84 -12.41 3.48
CA SER A 59 14.04 -11.52 4.61
C SER A 59 13.12 -10.31 4.56
N PHE A 60 13.04 -9.58 5.66
CA PHE A 60 12.67 -8.19 5.62
C PHE A 60 13.79 -7.32 6.21
N SER A 61 13.87 -6.08 5.74
CA SER A 61 14.77 -5.05 6.26
C SER A 61 13.98 -4.02 7.04
N PHE A 62 14.44 -3.68 8.24
CA PHE A 62 14.00 -2.52 9.00
C PHE A 62 14.98 -1.38 8.79
N PHE A 63 14.47 -0.17 8.55
CA PHE A 63 15.25 1.06 8.42
C PHE A 63 14.68 2.12 9.35
N LYS A 64 15.55 2.66 10.20
CA LYS A 64 15.21 3.76 11.08
C LYS A 64 15.15 5.08 10.31
N GLY A 65 14.03 5.78 10.39
CA GLY A 65 13.89 7.13 9.87
C GLY A 65 14.71 8.17 10.66
N LEU A 66 15.20 9.21 9.98
CA LEU A 66 15.94 10.31 10.59
C LEU A 66 15.15 11.61 10.67
N GLY A 67 13.96 11.66 10.05
CA GLY A 67 13.10 12.84 10.00
C GLY A 67 13.59 13.94 9.04
N ASP A 68 14.57 13.63 8.20
CA ASP A 68 15.08 14.51 7.15
C ASP A 68 14.90 13.91 5.74
N GLY A 69 14.07 12.87 5.63
CA GLY A 69 13.83 12.11 4.40
C GLY A 69 14.85 11.03 4.13
N THR A 70 15.81 10.82 5.04
CA THR A 70 16.82 9.76 4.95
C THR A 70 16.64 8.71 6.04
N PHE A 71 17.30 7.56 5.85
CA PHE A 71 17.19 6.40 6.73
C PHE A 71 18.55 5.83 7.04
N ARG A 72 18.64 5.09 8.15
CA ARG A 72 19.88 4.41 8.58
C ARG A 72 19.59 3.12 9.32
N ASP A 73 20.66 2.46 9.79
CA ASP A 73 20.62 1.31 10.69
C ASP A 73 19.81 0.14 10.10
N GLN A 74 20.03 -0.17 8.82
CA GLN A 74 19.41 -1.36 8.22
C GLN A 74 19.65 -2.59 9.10
N ARG A 75 18.55 -3.22 9.53
CA ARG A 75 18.56 -4.49 10.24
C ARG A 75 17.78 -5.51 9.42
N VAL A 76 18.45 -6.64 9.12
CA VAL A 76 17.86 -7.70 8.30
C VAL A 76 17.35 -8.82 9.19
N TYR A 77 16.11 -9.22 8.98
CA TYR A 77 15.45 -10.30 9.69
C TYR A 77 15.10 -11.42 8.73
N GLN A 78 15.55 -12.64 9.01
CA GLN A 78 15.26 -13.80 8.18
C GLN A 78 13.80 -14.23 8.36
N THR A 79 13.11 -14.49 7.27
CA THR A 79 11.70 -14.93 7.22
C THR A 79 11.59 -16.42 6.86
N GLY A 80 10.43 -16.86 6.44
CA GLY A 80 10.25 -18.07 5.64
C GLY A 80 10.56 -17.80 4.17
N ARG A 81 10.32 -18.77 3.31
CA ARG A 81 10.62 -18.67 1.88
C ARG A 81 9.56 -17.83 1.14
N ASP A 82 10.05 -16.92 0.29
CA ASP A 82 9.26 -16.04 -0.57
C ASP A 82 8.25 -15.20 0.25
N PRO A 83 8.74 -14.30 1.13
CA PRO A 83 7.88 -13.36 1.83
C PRO A 83 7.24 -12.38 0.85
N ILE A 84 5.95 -12.10 1.01
CA ILE A 84 5.18 -11.29 0.03
C ILE A 84 4.39 -10.13 0.64
N CYS A 85 4.11 -10.19 1.93
CA CYS A 85 3.26 -9.20 2.60
C CYS A 85 3.65 -9.08 4.07
N LEU A 86 3.50 -7.88 4.61
CA LEU A 86 3.63 -7.55 6.02
C LEU A 86 2.37 -6.82 6.49
N VAL A 87 2.03 -7.00 7.76
CA VAL A 87 1.12 -6.09 8.48
C VAL A 87 1.75 -5.72 9.81
N SER A 88 1.54 -4.47 10.24
CA SER A 88 1.96 -3.96 11.54
C SER A 88 0.79 -3.93 12.52
N GLY A 89 1.08 -4.03 13.81
CA GLY A 89 0.13 -3.89 14.89
C GLY A 89 0.69 -4.36 16.23
N ASP A 90 0.10 -3.93 17.33
CA ASP A 90 0.46 -4.39 18.68
C ASP A 90 -0.24 -5.73 18.97
N PHE A 91 0.39 -6.84 18.57
CA PHE A 91 -0.20 -8.18 18.69
C PHE A 91 -0.05 -8.78 20.09
N ASN A 92 0.75 -8.17 20.97
CA ASN A 92 0.97 -8.67 22.33
C ASN A 92 0.50 -7.70 23.43
N LYS A 93 -0.06 -6.55 23.06
CA LYS A 93 -0.56 -5.48 23.96
C LYS A 93 0.52 -4.89 24.87
N ASP A 94 1.76 -4.83 24.41
CA ASP A 94 2.84 -4.17 25.14
C ASP A 94 3.04 -2.71 24.74
N GLY A 95 2.25 -2.26 23.76
CA GLY A 95 2.22 -0.91 23.24
C GLY A 95 3.28 -0.64 22.19
N TYR A 96 4.06 -1.60 21.72
CA TYR A 96 4.97 -1.47 20.59
C TYR A 96 4.40 -2.14 19.34
N THR A 97 4.63 -1.52 18.19
CA THR A 97 4.16 -2.06 16.91
C THR A 97 4.99 -3.28 16.53
N ASP A 98 4.36 -4.45 16.45
CA ASP A 98 4.90 -5.72 15.99
C ASP A 98 4.69 -5.89 14.48
N ILE A 99 5.21 -7.00 13.91
CA ILE A 99 5.08 -7.36 12.51
C ILE A 99 4.56 -8.79 12.39
N ALA A 100 3.51 -8.99 11.57
CA ALA A 100 3.16 -10.31 11.06
C ALA A 100 3.55 -10.38 9.57
N GLU A 101 4.26 -11.43 9.20
CA GLU A 101 4.87 -11.61 7.88
C GLU A 101 4.33 -12.87 7.22
N LEU A 102 3.95 -12.76 5.92
CA LEU A 102 3.33 -13.81 5.13
C LEU A 102 4.31 -14.40 4.12
N ASN A 103 4.58 -15.70 4.23
CA ASN A 103 5.47 -16.46 3.35
C ASN A 103 4.67 -17.25 2.31
N TYR A 104 4.83 -16.91 1.05
CA TYR A 104 4.10 -17.55 -0.05
C TYR A 104 4.53 -19.00 -0.27
N ALA A 105 5.84 -19.25 -0.38
CA ALA A 105 6.35 -20.58 -0.70
C ALA A 105 6.22 -21.57 0.46
N ASP A 106 6.39 -21.11 1.70
CA ASP A 106 6.21 -21.92 2.90
C ASP A 106 4.74 -22.02 3.34
N GLN A 107 3.88 -21.14 2.82
CA GLN A 107 2.45 -21.06 3.18
C GLN A 107 2.25 -20.86 4.68
N THR A 108 3.02 -19.94 5.25
CA THR A 108 3.04 -19.67 6.69
C THR A 108 2.97 -18.18 6.99
N ILE A 109 2.54 -17.85 8.19
CA ILE A 109 2.71 -16.52 8.79
C ILE A 109 3.65 -16.67 9.98
N GLN A 110 4.61 -15.76 10.08
CA GLN A 110 5.51 -15.63 11.22
C GLN A 110 5.28 -14.27 11.86
N VAL A 111 5.09 -14.26 13.17
CA VAL A 111 5.00 -13.01 13.95
C VAL A 111 6.34 -12.67 14.54
N PHE A 112 6.71 -11.40 14.48
CA PHE A 112 7.91 -10.82 15.03
C PHE A 112 7.50 -9.74 16.03
N LEU A 113 7.71 -10.01 17.32
CA LEU A 113 7.43 -9.06 18.37
C LEU A 113 8.54 -8.02 18.46
N ASN A 114 8.14 -6.76 18.57
CA ASN A 114 9.04 -5.65 18.77
C ASN A 114 9.57 -5.66 20.22
N THR A 115 10.85 -5.90 20.38
CA THR A 115 11.51 -5.92 21.68
C THR A 115 11.95 -4.54 22.15
N ARG A 116 11.32 -3.48 21.61
CA ARG A 116 11.59 -2.05 21.75
C ARG A 116 12.67 -1.54 20.77
N LEU A 117 12.56 -0.26 20.45
CA LEU A 117 13.50 0.47 19.59
C LEU A 117 13.72 -0.16 18.18
N GLY A 118 12.66 -0.73 17.59
CA GLY A 118 12.72 -1.30 16.25
C GLY A 118 13.59 -2.56 16.15
N SER A 119 13.68 -3.34 17.23
CA SER A 119 14.29 -4.66 17.23
C SER A 119 13.21 -5.72 17.33
N PHE A 120 13.27 -6.76 16.47
CA PHE A 120 12.21 -7.75 16.36
C PHE A 120 12.69 -9.15 16.72
N GLN A 121 11.83 -9.90 17.38
CA GLN A 121 12.07 -11.30 17.76
C GLN A 121 10.93 -12.19 17.28
N LYS A 122 11.25 -13.29 16.60
CA LYS A 122 10.27 -14.28 16.15
C LYS A 122 9.54 -14.91 17.35
N THR A 123 8.22 -15.04 17.24
CA THR A 123 7.47 -15.92 18.14
C THR A 123 7.74 -17.39 17.82
N ALA A 124 7.47 -18.26 18.79
CA ALA A 124 7.57 -19.71 18.57
C ALA A 124 6.48 -20.28 17.68
N GLN A 125 5.36 -19.57 17.52
CA GLN A 125 4.23 -20.03 16.71
C GLN A 125 4.48 -19.76 15.23
N LEU A 126 4.31 -20.81 14.41
CA LEU A 126 4.23 -20.73 12.96
C LEU A 126 2.79 -21.02 12.54
N ILE A 127 2.12 -20.02 11.98
CA ILE A 127 0.71 -20.11 11.61
C ILE A 127 0.60 -20.60 10.16
N LYS A 128 -0.33 -21.52 9.87
CA LYS A 128 -0.60 -22.04 8.52
C LYS A 128 -1.99 -21.57 8.06
N PRO A 129 -2.11 -20.42 7.37
CA PRO A 129 -3.40 -19.85 7.00
C PRO A 129 -4.17 -20.68 5.97
N GLY A 130 -3.47 -21.49 5.19
CA GLY A 130 -4.02 -22.28 4.11
C GLY A 130 -3.11 -22.29 2.88
N LYS A 131 -3.59 -22.90 1.78
CA LYS A 131 -2.79 -23.08 0.57
C LYS A 131 -2.73 -21.82 -0.29
N ILE A 132 -1.52 -21.47 -0.71
CA ILE A 132 -1.20 -20.38 -1.64
C ILE A 132 -1.78 -19.04 -1.11
N PRO A 133 -1.27 -18.54 0.01
CA PRO A 133 -1.65 -17.24 0.54
C PRO A 133 -1.17 -16.11 -0.38
N ILE A 134 -1.95 -15.03 -0.53
CA ILE A 134 -1.67 -13.95 -1.49
C ILE A 134 -1.47 -12.61 -0.80
N ASN A 135 -2.32 -12.27 0.17
CA ASN A 135 -2.29 -10.97 0.85
C ASN A 135 -2.88 -11.12 2.25
N MET A 136 -2.57 -10.18 3.14
CA MET A 136 -2.98 -10.23 4.55
C MET A 136 -3.31 -8.83 5.05
N ALA A 137 -4.29 -8.74 5.95
CA ALA A 137 -4.62 -7.52 6.71
C ALA A 137 -4.89 -7.88 8.17
N SER A 138 -4.81 -6.88 9.06
CA SER A 138 -5.10 -7.01 10.49
C SER A 138 -6.26 -6.13 10.92
N GLY A 139 -7.06 -6.60 11.88
CA GLY A 139 -8.18 -5.86 12.48
C GLY A 139 -8.76 -6.64 13.64
N ASP A 140 -9.53 -6.03 14.49
CA ASP A 140 -10.28 -6.70 15.57
C ASP A 140 -11.65 -7.14 15.01
N PHE A 141 -11.82 -8.44 14.74
CA PHE A 141 -13.03 -8.96 14.12
C PHE A 141 -14.05 -9.50 15.11
N ASN A 142 -13.65 -9.65 16.39
CA ASN A 142 -14.50 -10.19 17.45
C ASN A 142 -14.74 -9.24 18.62
N GLU A 143 -14.27 -7.97 18.48
CA GLU A 143 -14.43 -6.90 19.46
C GLU A 143 -13.84 -7.24 20.86
N ASP A 144 -12.79 -8.11 20.90
CA ASP A 144 -12.09 -8.45 22.15
C ASP A 144 -10.89 -7.55 22.44
N GLY A 145 -10.62 -6.60 21.55
CA GLY A 145 -9.53 -5.64 21.61
C GLY A 145 -8.17 -6.22 21.22
N ASN A 146 -8.10 -7.47 20.72
CA ASN A 146 -6.89 -8.04 20.16
C ASN A 146 -6.91 -7.90 18.62
N LEU A 147 -5.75 -7.69 18.02
CA LEU A 147 -5.65 -7.70 16.57
C LEU A 147 -5.67 -9.13 16.04
N ASP A 148 -6.58 -9.38 15.12
CA ASP A 148 -6.74 -10.60 14.35
C ASP A 148 -6.11 -10.45 12.97
N LEU A 149 -6.00 -11.54 12.21
CA LEU A 149 -5.50 -11.56 10.85
C LEU A 149 -6.55 -12.11 9.88
N VAL A 150 -6.63 -11.52 8.69
CA VAL A 150 -7.34 -12.09 7.55
C VAL A 150 -6.38 -12.28 6.39
N VAL A 151 -6.41 -13.46 5.75
CA VAL A 151 -5.49 -13.85 4.67
C VAL A 151 -6.28 -14.27 3.45
N THR A 152 -5.97 -13.70 2.30
CA THR A 152 -6.53 -14.18 1.02
C THR A 152 -5.78 -15.41 0.54
N LEU A 153 -6.54 -16.41 0.09
CA LEU A 153 -6.03 -17.68 -0.43
C LEU A 153 -6.46 -17.86 -1.88
N ARG A 154 -5.55 -18.25 -2.76
CA ARG A 154 -5.75 -18.26 -4.22
C ARG A 154 -7.01 -18.99 -4.71
N PHE A 155 -7.46 -20.02 -4.01
CA PHE A 155 -8.58 -20.86 -4.45
C PHE A 155 -9.92 -20.41 -3.86
N SER A 156 -10.27 -19.12 -4.05
CA SER A 156 -11.58 -18.55 -3.69
C SER A 156 -11.91 -18.64 -2.19
N ASN A 157 -10.91 -18.49 -1.35
CA ASN A 157 -11.07 -18.49 0.12
C ASN A 157 -10.37 -17.29 0.75
N VAL A 158 -10.86 -16.90 1.90
CA VAL A 158 -10.13 -16.11 2.91
C VAL A 158 -10.03 -16.94 4.19
N ALA A 159 -8.90 -16.84 4.88
CA ALA A 159 -8.72 -17.41 6.21
C ALA A 159 -8.76 -16.28 7.25
N VAL A 160 -9.46 -16.51 8.34
CA VAL A 160 -9.52 -15.61 9.50
C VAL A 160 -8.85 -16.30 10.69
N ILE A 161 -8.05 -15.57 11.44
CA ILE A 161 -7.16 -16.10 12.48
C ILE A 161 -7.23 -15.15 13.66
N LEU A 162 -7.88 -15.54 14.73
CA LEU A 162 -8.12 -14.67 15.89
C LEU A 162 -6.88 -14.55 16.76
N GLY A 163 -6.52 -13.32 17.13
CA GLY A 163 -5.43 -13.00 18.04
C GLY A 163 -5.77 -13.29 19.48
N LYS A 164 -4.75 -13.62 20.28
CA LYS A 164 -4.89 -13.87 21.72
C LYS A 164 -4.35 -12.75 22.59
N GLY A 165 -3.91 -11.64 21.98
CA GLY A 165 -3.35 -10.49 22.67
C GLY A 165 -2.01 -10.73 23.37
N ASN A 166 -1.30 -11.79 23.01
CA ASN A 166 0.01 -12.15 23.57
C ASN A 166 1.01 -12.55 22.49
N GLY A 167 0.79 -12.11 21.25
CA GLY A 167 1.61 -12.46 20.08
C GLY A 167 1.32 -13.85 19.50
N PHE A 168 0.34 -14.57 20.03
CA PHE A 168 -0.12 -15.86 19.52
C PHE A 168 -1.55 -15.77 18.98
N PHE A 169 -1.89 -16.71 18.10
CA PHE A 169 -3.15 -16.74 17.37
C PHE A 169 -3.86 -18.09 17.47
N SER A 170 -5.14 -18.10 17.16
CA SER A 170 -5.96 -19.30 17.06
C SER A 170 -5.63 -20.11 15.81
N GLU A 171 -6.23 -21.30 15.69
CA GLU A 171 -6.26 -22.02 14.41
C GLU A 171 -7.10 -21.23 13.38
N PRO A 172 -6.66 -21.18 12.10
CA PRO A 172 -7.39 -20.50 11.04
C PRO A 172 -8.74 -21.18 10.75
N TYR A 173 -9.77 -20.38 10.50
CA TYR A 173 -10.95 -20.88 9.81
C TYR A 173 -11.11 -20.19 8.45
N SER A 174 -11.69 -20.89 7.49
CA SER A 174 -11.78 -20.40 6.11
C SER A 174 -13.21 -20.10 5.70
N MET A 175 -13.37 -19.04 4.89
CA MET A 175 -14.63 -18.67 4.24
C MET A 175 -14.45 -18.61 2.73
N ASN A 176 -15.50 -19.00 1.99
CA ASN A 176 -15.50 -18.92 0.54
C ASN A 176 -15.79 -17.49 0.06
N VAL A 177 -15.07 -17.06 -0.97
CA VAL A 177 -15.33 -15.83 -1.73
C VAL A 177 -15.64 -16.14 -3.20
N LYS A 178 -16.22 -15.18 -3.93
CA LYS A 178 -16.78 -15.43 -5.26
C LYS A 178 -15.79 -15.31 -6.42
N GLY A 179 -14.48 -15.42 -6.16
CA GLY A 179 -13.43 -15.30 -7.19
C GLY A 179 -12.06 -15.62 -6.63
N GLN A 180 -11.01 -15.33 -7.39
CA GLN A 180 -9.63 -15.46 -6.93
C GLN A 180 -9.25 -14.18 -6.18
N PRO A 181 -9.09 -14.20 -4.85
CA PRO A 181 -8.74 -13.02 -4.09
C PRO A 181 -7.29 -12.61 -4.37
N THR A 182 -7.06 -11.30 -4.51
CA THR A 182 -5.75 -10.71 -4.84
C THR A 182 -5.28 -9.71 -3.80
N ALA A 183 -6.20 -8.99 -3.19
CA ALA A 183 -5.91 -8.03 -2.12
C ALA A 183 -7.03 -8.06 -1.09
N VAL A 184 -6.72 -7.62 0.13
CA VAL A 184 -7.67 -7.52 1.24
C VAL A 184 -7.43 -6.24 2.03
N LEU A 185 -8.54 -5.62 2.45
CA LEU A 185 -8.57 -4.49 3.38
C LEU A 185 -9.57 -4.76 4.48
N VAL A 186 -9.41 -4.06 5.58
CA VAL A 186 -10.31 -4.08 6.73
C VAL A 186 -10.80 -2.67 7.05
N GLY A 187 -12.02 -2.54 7.52
CA GLY A 187 -12.64 -1.28 7.89
C GLY A 187 -14.11 -1.46 8.19
N ASP A 188 -14.77 -0.45 8.74
CA ASP A 188 -16.21 -0.39 8.93
C ASP A 188 -16.84 0.29 7.71
N TYR A 189 -17.31 -0.49 6.74
CA TYR A 189 -17.80 0.03 5.46
C TYR A 189 -19.31 0.29 5.43
N ASP A 190 -20.06 -0.15 6.43
CA ASP A 190 -21.51 0.13 6.56
C ASP A 190 -21.86 0.98 7.78
N LYS A 191 -20.83 1.41 8.54
CA LYS A 191 -20.95 2.23 9.75
C LYS A 191 -21.77 1.59 10.88
N ASP A 192 -21.70 0.27 11.01
CA ASP A 192 -22.35 -0.44 12.12
C ASP A 192 -21.43 -0.59 13.34
N GLY A 193 -20.19 -0.09 13.28
CA GLY A 193 -19.18 -0.12 14.32
C GLY A 193 -18.34 -1.40 14.34
N LYS A 194 -18.60 -2.35 13.43
CA LYS A 194 -17.88 -3.63 13.37
C LYS A 194 -16.88 -3.63 12.23
N THR A 195 -15.85 -4.43 12.40
CA THR A 195 -14.81 -4.55 11.37
C THR A 195 -15.25 -5.48 10.24
N ASP A 196 -15.37 -4.93 9.03
CA ASP A 196 -15.65 -5.65 7.78
C ASP A 196 -14.36 -6.01 7.05
N VAL A 197 -14.48 -6.89 6.06
CA VAL A 197 -13.38 -7.30 5.19
C VAL A 197 -13.75 -7.08 3.72
N ALA A 198 -13.02 -6.21 3.03
CA ALA A 198 -13.14 -5.99 1.60
C ALA A 198 -12.07 -6.79 0.85
N VAL A 199 -12.48 -7.56 -0.15
CA VAL A 199 -11.60 -8.46 -0.92
C VAL A 199 -11.66 -8.11 -2.40
N ALA A 200 -10.51 -7.79 -2.99
CA ALA A 200 -10.39 -7.66 -4.44
C ALA A 200 -10.39 -9.06 -5.07
N LEU A 201 -11.21 -9.25 -6.10
CA LEU A 201 -11.42 -10.54 -6.74
C LEU A 201 -11.08 -10.51 -8.23
N ALA A 202 -10.06 -11.26 -8.61
CA ALA A 202 -9.77 -11.57 -10.01
C ALA A 202 -10.53 -12.82 -10.48
N GLY A 203 -10.45 -13.12 -11.77
CA GLY A 203 -10.99 -14.33 -12.37
C GLY A 203 -12.00 -14.08 -13.49
N ASN A 204 -12.59 -15.17 -14.03
CA ASN A 204 -13.53 -15.10 -15.12
C ASN A 204 -14.83 -14.40 -14.71
N GLY A 205 -15.34 -13.51 -15.55
CA GLY A 205 -16.64 -12.84 -15.36
C GLY A 205 -16.57 -11.46 -14.72
N ASN A 206 -15.46 -10.70 -14.87
CA ASN A 206 -15.34 -9.31 -14.41
C ASN A 206 -15.75 -9.15 -12.94
N LYS A 207 -15.02 -9.79 -12.07
CA LYS A 207 -15.22 -9.65 -10.63
C LYS A 207 -14.58 -8.33 -10.20
N GLY A 208 -14.71 -7.90 -9.03
CA GLY A 208 -14.23 -6.60 -8.57
C GLY A 208 -13.94 -6.66 -7.09
N VAL A 209 -14.85 -6.16 -6.26
CA VAL A 209 -14.72 -6.17 -4.80
C VAL A 209 -15.89 -6.94 -4.20
N GLN A 210 -15.60 -7.81 -3.24
CA GLN A 210 -16.60 -8.42 -2.36
C GLN A 210 -16.35 -7.93 -0.94
N VAL A 211 -17.38 -7.47 -0.25
CA VAL A 211 -17.32 -7.14 1.16
C VAL A 211 -17.91 -8.30 1.97
N LEU A 212 -17.22 -8.70 3.00
CA LEU A 212 -17.68 -9.64 4.03
C LEU A 212 -18.03 -8.78 5.24
N TRP A 213 -19.32 -8.70 5.57
CA TRP A 213 -19.84 -7.86 6.64
C TRP A 213 -19.58 -8.49 8.01
N GLY A 214 -18.91 -7.77 8.89
CA GLY A 214 -18.54 -8.23 10.22
C GLY A 214 -19.77 -8.41 11.12
N LYS A 215 -19.71 -9.39 12.01
CA LYS A 215 -20.75 -9.63 13.05
C LYS A 215 -20.28 -9.22 14.44
N GLY A 216 -19.02 -8.84 14.60
CA GLY A 216 -18.42 -8.54 15.90
C GLY A 216 -18.12 -9.77 16.76
N ASP A 217 -18.31 -10.98 16.22
CA ASP A 217 -18.00 -12.26 16.89
C ASP A 217 -16.91 -13.07 16.17
N GLY A 218 -16.12 -12.40 15.35
CA GLY A 218 -15.09 -13.01 14.51
C GLY A 218 -15.66 -13.68 13.26
N LYS A 219 -16.97 -13.62 12.99
CA LYS A 219 -17.63 -14.19 11.81
C LYS A 219 -18.16 -13.11 10.92
N PHE A 220 -18.43 -13.49 9.66
CA PHE A 220 -18.86 -12.57 8.62
C PHE A 220 -20.09 -13.08 7.86
N GLU A 221 -20.88 -12.13 7.38
CA GLU A 221 -21.90 -12.40 6.37
C GLU A 221 -21.32 -12.12 4.97
N GLY A 222 -21.49 -13.07 4.05
CA GLY A 222 -21.02 -12.90 2.68
C GLY A 222 -21.91 -11.95 1.89
N SER A 223 -21.32 -11.00 1.20
CA SER A 223 -22.01 -10.15 0.24
C SER A 223 -22.01 -10.70 -1.18
N LYS A 224 -22.67 -9.98 -2.08
CA LYS A 224 -22.43 -10.11 -3.51
C LYS A 224 -21.10 -9.42 -3.86
N ALA A 225 -20.47 -9.83 -4.99
CA ALA A 225 -19.36 -9.10 -5.56
C ALA A 225 -19.87 -7.90 -6.36
N PHE A 226 -19.21 -6.74 -6.18
CA PHE A 226 -19.45 -5.51 -6.93
C PHE A 226 -18.44 -5.41 -8.07
N LYS A 227 -18.85 -4.87 -9.22
CA LYS A 227 -17.95 -4.67 -10.36
C LYS A 227 -16.91 -3.62 -10.00
N GLY A 228 -15.63 -3.94 -10.15
CA GLY A 228 -14.52 -3.05 -9.80
C GLY A 228 -13.29 -3.36 -10.63
N GLY A 229 -13.34 -2.99 -11.92
CA GLY A 229 -12.25 -3.28 -12.86
C GLY A 229 -12.19 -4.75 -13.30
N LYS A 230 -11.23 -5.05 -14.19
CA LYS A 230 -10.94 -6.42 -14.63
C LYS A 230 -9.64 -6.90 -14.01
N GLN A 231 -9.69 -8.04 -13.34
CA GLN A 231 -8.52 -8.63 -12.67
C GLN A 231 -7.79 -7.63 -11.74
N PRO A 232 -8.49 -7.10 -10.72
CA PRO A 232 -7.87 -6.18 -9.79
C PRO A 232 -6.69 -6.86 -9.08
N LEU A 233 -5.59 -6.11 -8.89
CA LEU A 233 -4.40 -6.58 -8.16
C LEU A 233 -4.28 -5.91 -6.80
N SER A 234 -4.67 -4.66 -6.71
CA SER A 234 -4.58 -3.86 -5.49
C SER A 234 -5.90 -3.15 -5.23
N LEU A 235 -6.14 -2.84 -3.99
CA LEU A 235 -7.34 -2.21 -3.47
C LEU A 235 -6.93 -1.18 -2.42
N VAL A 236 -7.55 -0.02 -2.43
CA VAL A 236 -7.43 0.99 -1.38
C VAL A 236 -8.82 1.50 -1.01
N SER A 237 -9.02 1.85 0.27
CA SER A 237 -10.23 2.50 0.76
C SER A 237 -9.97 3.95 1.13
N LEU A 238 -10.87 4.85 0.72
CA LEU A 238 -10.79 6.28 0.94
C LEU A 238 -12.17 6.89 0.70
N ASP A 239 -12.44 8.03 1.30
CA ASP A 239 -13.64 8.83 0.99
C ASP A 239 -13.34 9.74 -0.20
N VAL A 240 -13.74 9.33 -1.42
CA VAL A 240 -13.39 10.06 -2.66
C VAL A 240 -14.38 11.18 -3.00
N ASN A 241 -15.54 11.25 -2.32
CA ASN A 241 -16.59 12.20 -2.61
C ASN A 241 -16.97 13.08 -1.41
N ASN A 242 -16.24 12.93 -0.28
CA ASN A 242 -16.42 13.66 0.97
C ASN A 242 -17.83 13.50 1.59
N ASP A 243 -18.44 12.31 1.43
CA ASP A 243 -19.73 11.98 2.06
C ASP A 243 -19.59 11.29 3.42
N GLY A 244 -18.34 11.05 3.82
CA GLY A 244 -17.96 10.40 5.06
C GLY A 244 -18.06 8.87 5.02
N LEU A 245 -18.34 8.25 3.87
CA LEU A 245 -18.31 6.81 3.67
C LEU A 245 -17.00 6.40 3.01
N MET A 246 -16.50 5.23 3.38
CA MET A 246 -15.29 4.71 2.74
C MET A 246 -15.66 4.03 1.41
N ASP A 247 -15.13 4.59 0.33
CA ASP A 247 -15.21 4.08 -1.02
C ASP A 247 -14.02 3.15 -1.33
N PHE A 248 -13.98 2.58 -2.53
CA PHE A 248 -12.84 1.78 -2.98
C PHE A 248 -12.27 2.28 -4.30
N VAL A 249 -10.96 2.18 -4.44
CA VAL A 249 -10.29 2.24 -5.73
C VAL A 249 -9.49 0.97 -5.94
N THR A 250 -9.70 0.34 -7.11
CA THR A 250 -8.98 -0.87 -7.52
C THR A 250 -8.06 -0.60 -8.69
N SER A 251 -6.89 -1.25 -8.71
CA SER A 251 -6.05 -1.30 -9.90
C SER A 251 -6.46 -2.46 -10.80
N SER A 252 -6.54 -2.23 -12.11
CA SER A 252 -6.86 -3.24 -13.11
C SER A 252 -5.66 -3.50 -14.01
N ASN A 253 -5.00 -4.64 -13.80
CA ASN A 253 -3.82 -5.01 -14.56
C ASN A 253 -4.12 -5.20 -16.07
N SER A 254 -5.23 -5.84 -16.40
CA SER A 254 -5.58 -6.15 -17.78
C SER A 254 -6.10 -4.94 -18.58
N LEU A 255 -6.45 -3.85 -17.92
CA LEU A 255 -6.96 -2.62 -18.56
C LEU A 255 -6.00 -1.45 -18.43
N HIS A 256 -4.90 -1.58 -17.67
CA HIS A 256 -4.00 -0.49 -17.34
C HIS A 256 -4.75 0.73 -16.77
N ALA A 257 -5.71 0.46 -15.90
CA ALA A 257 -6.69 1.42 -15.44
C ALA A 257 -7.01 1.22 -13.95
N LEU A 258 -7.66 2.22 -13.40
CA LEU A 258 -8.24 2.21 -12.06
C LEU A 258 -9.75 2.29 -12.16
N THR A 259 -10.45 1.71 -11.19
CA THR A 259 -11.91 1.79 -11.07
C THR A 259 -12.29 2.25 -9.68
N THR A 260 -13.11 3.30 -9.60
CA THR A 260 -13.71 3.76 -8.34
C THR A 260 -15.05 3.04 -8.10
N LEU A 261 -15.27 2.62 -6.86
CA LEU A 261 -16.56 2.10 -6.38
C LEU A 261 -17.05 3.00 -5.26
N ILE A 262 -18.11 3.75 -5.50
CA ILE A 262 -18.74 4.64 -4.53
C ILE A 262 -19.62 3.82 -3.59
N ASN A 263 -19.43 4.00 -2.29
CA ASN A 263 -20.28 3.42 -1.25
C ASN A 263 -21.59 4.19 -1.14
N ASN A 264 -22.75 3.50 -1.26
CA ASN A 264 -24.04 4.14 -1.17
C ASN A 264 -24.60 4.19 0.27
N GLY A 265 -23.88 3.67 1.27
CA GLY A 265 -24.30 3.60 2.68
C GLY A 265 -25.38 2.54 3.00
N ASP A 266 -25.78 1.74 2.01
CA ASP A 266 -26.82 0.71 2.13
C ASP A 266 -26.27 -0.72 1.87
N LYS A 267 -24.99 -0.94 2.17
CA LYS A 267 -24.26 -2.18 1.85
C LYS A 267 -24.13 -2.45 0.35
N THR A 268 -24.26 -1.42 -0.48
CA THR A 268 -24.06 -1.50 -1.93
C THR A 268 -23.01 -0.49 -2.41
N PHE A 269 -22.39 -0.81 -3.53
CA PHE A 269 -21.38 0.04 -4.17
C PHE A 269 -21.71 0.25 -5.64
N LYS A 270 -21.50 1.50 -6.11
CA LYS A 270 -21.68 1.91 -7.50
C LYS A 270 -20.32 2.07 -8.16
N SER A 271 -20.03 1.28 -9.18
CA SER A 271 -18.84 1.48 -10.01
C SER A 271 -18.97 2.74 -10.85
N LEU A 272 -17.92 3.54 -10.87
CA LEU A 272 -17.73 4.60 -11.83
C LEU A 272 -16.99 4.09 -13.07
N ARG A 273 -16.83 4.96 -14.07
CA ARG A 273 -16.08 4.66 -15.28
C ARG A 273 -14.59 4.50 -14.96
N ASP A 274 -13.95 3.49 -15.57
CA ASP A 274 -12.51 3.28 -15.47
C ASP A 274 -11.74 4.51 -15.98
N PHE A 275 -10.63 4.82 -15.32
CA PHE A 275 -9.71 5.88 -15.74
C PHE A 275 -8.29 5.33 -15.82
N ALA A 276 -7.50 5.88 -16.77
CA ALA A 276 -6.18 5.34 -17.05
C ALA A 276 -5.17 5.65 -15.93
N SER A 277 -4.29 4.69 -15.65
CA SER A 277 -3.05 4.90 -14.91
C SER A 277 -1.84 4.74 -15.85
N GLY A 278 -0.75 4.15 -15.45
CA GLY A 278 0.33 3.67 -16.33
C GLY A 278 0.16 2.19 -16.66
N ASN A 279 1.15 1.59 -17.32
CA ASN A 279 1.12 0.17 -17.65
C ASN A 279 1.43 -0.70 -16.43
N PHE A 280 0.69 -1.79 -16.28
CA PHE A 280 0.80 -2.73 -15.17
C PHE A 280 0.71 -2.03 -13.79
N PRO A 281 -0.43 -1.40 -13.47
CA PRO A 281 -0.65 -0.81 -12.16
C PRO A 281 -0.61 -1.91 -11.10
N LYS A 282 0.44 -1.86 -10.26
CA LYS A 282 0.75 -2.94 -9.30
C LYS A 282 0.18 -2.66 -7.93
N PHE A 283 0.46 -1.49 -7.39
CA PHE A 283 0.07 -1.09 -6.05
C PHE A 283 -0.55 0.30 -6.07
N VAL A 284 -1.57 0.52 -5.24
CA VAL A 284 -2.28 1.79 -5.12
C VAL A 284 -2.20 2.26 -3.68
N VAL A 285 -1.88 3.52 -3.48
CA VAL A 285 -1.99 4.21 -2.19
C VAL A 285 -2.83 5.48 -2.36
N ALA A 286 -3.49 5.91 -1.30
CA ALA A 286 -4.30 7.11 -1.27
C ALA A 286 -3.89 8.00 -0.11
N ALA A 287 -3.85 9.30 -0.36
CA ALA A 287 -3.63 10.34 0.63
C ALA A 287 -3.94 11.71 0.01
N ASP A 288 -4.10 12.73 0.85
CA ASP A 288 -4.11 14.12 0.37
C ASP A 288 -2.66 14.56 0.10
N PHE A 289 -2.19 14.31 -1.14
CA PHE A 289 -0.84 14.71 -1.55
C PHE A 289 -0.70 16.19 -1.86
N THR A 290 -1.78 16.92 -2.00
CA THR A 290 -1.77 18.35 -2.33
C THR A 290 -1.96 19.26 -1.12
N GLY A 291 -2.59 18.77 -0.06
CA GLY A 291 -2.99 19.53 1.13
C GLY A 291 -4.25 20.36 0.91
N ASP A 292 -5.09 19.93 -0.09
CA ASP A 292 -6.34 20.63 -0.41
C ASP A 292 -7.57 20.01 0.27
N GLY A 293 -7.38 18.95 1.07
CA GLY A 293 -8.42 18.23 1.79
C GLY A 293 -9.11 17.15 0.95
N LEU A 294 -8.69 16.93 -0.29
CA LEU A 294 -9.21 15.88 -1.16
C LEU A 294 -8.25 14.69 -1.20
N GLN A 295 -8.81 13.50 -1.30
CA GLN A 295 -7.99 12.29 -1.40
C GLN A 295 -7.49 12.10 -2.83
N ASP A 296 -6.16 12.02 -2.96
CA ASP A 296 -5.45 11.74 -4.21
C ASP A 296 -5.03 10.27 -4.27
N ILE A 297 -4.62 9.80 -5.44
CA ILE A 297 -4.15 8.42 -5.63
C ILE A 297 -2.76 8.43 -6.26
N ALA A 298 -1.86 7.60 -5.70
CA ALA A 298 -0.60 7.26 -6.33
C ALA A 298 -0.57 5.76 -6.70
N VAL A 299 0.00 5.44 -7.84
CA VAL A 299 0.03 4.07 -8.40
C VAL A 299 1.44 3.75 -8.89
N SER A 300 2.01 2.63 -8.43
CA SER A 300 3.23 2.09 -9.00
C SER A 300 2.92 1.36 -10.31
N ASN A 301 3.57 1.77 -11.41
CA ASN A 301 3.38 1.19 -12.73
C ASN A 301 4.62 0.38 -13.09
N SER A 302 4.54 -0.94 -12.85
CA SER A 302 5.73 -1.80 -12.75
C SER A 302 6.50 -1.99 -14.05
N THR A 303 5.89 -1.74 -15.21
CA THR A 303 6.59 -1.84 -16.52
C THR A 303 6.99 -0.50 -17.12
N ASP A 304 6.60 0.60 -16.48
CA ASP A 304 6.86 1.96 -17.00
C ASP A 304 7.89 2.72 -16.15
N ASP A 305 8.43 2.10 -15.11
CA ASP A 305 9.43 2.68 -14.21
C ASP A 305 9.01 4.06 -13.67
N HIS A 306 7.74 4.19 -13.28
CA HIS A 306 7.24 5.42 -12.67
C HIS A 306 6.07 5.20 -11.71
N VAL A 307 5.87 6.16 -10.85
CA VAL A 307 4.63 6.35 -10.06
C VAL A 307 3.76 7.37 -10.78
N SER A 308 2.49 7.04 -11.02
CA SER A 308 1.49 7.98 -11.52
C SER A 308 0.64 8.52 -10.37
N VAL A 309 0.45 9.83 -10.31
CA VAL A 309 -0.39 10.51 -9.33
C VAL A 309 -1.58 11.16 -10.03
N SER A 310 -2.78 10.84 -9.56
CA SER A 310 -4.04 11.45 -10.02
C SER A 310 -4.69 12.19 -8.86
N LEU A 311 -4.96 13.48 -9.04
CA LEU A 311 -5.53 14.33 -8.00
C LEU A 311 -7.03 14.12 -7.91
N GLY A 312 -7.54 14.05 -6.69
CA GLY A 312 -8.97 13.96 -6.40
C GLY A 312 -9.74 15.22 -6.80
N ARG A 313 -11.02 15.07 -7.10
CA ARG A 313 -11.94 16.17 -7.41
C ARG A 313 -13.05 16.31 -6.39
N GLY A 314 -13.11 15.43 -5.39
CA GLY A 314 -14.15 15.42 -4.38
C GLY A 314 -15.54 14.99 -4.89
N ASP A 315 -15.61 14.40 -6.09
CA ASP A 315 -16.85 13.90 -6.71
C ASP A 315 -16.76 12.40 -7.09
N GLY A 316 -15.74 11.71 -6.56
CA GLY A 316 -15.45 10.32 -6.90
C GLY A 316 -14.57 10.16 -8.14
N THR A 317 -14.19 11.25 -8.80
CA THR A 317 -13.34 11.25 -9.99
C THR A 317 -11.97 11.87 -9.73
N PHE A 318 -11.03 11.61 -10.62
CA PHE A 318 -9.65 12.06 -10.53
C PHE A 318 -9.22 12.84 -11.78
N THR A 319 -8.13 13.60 -11.64
CA THR A 319 -7.56 14.34 -12.77
C THR A 319 -6.98 13.37 -13.82
N TYR A 320 -7.07 13.79 -15.09
CA TYR A 320 -6.49 13.08 -16.22
C TYR A 320 -5.86 14.08 -17.21
N PRO A 321 -4.70 13.78 -17.79
CA PRO A 321 -3.83 12.63 -17.54
C PRO A 321 -3.21 12.67 -16.12
N PRO A 322 -2.77 11.52 -15.58
CA PRO A 322 -2.04 11.49 -14.31
C PRO A 322 -0.68 12.18 -14.43
N ILE A 323 -0.12 12.59 -13.30
CA ILE A 323 1.21 13.18 -13.22
C ILE A 323 2.21 12.05 -12.99
N TYR A 324 3.21 11.92 -13.88
CA TYR A 324 4.19 10.84 -13.82
C TYR A 324 5.46 11.25 -13.10
N HIS A 325 5.90 10.42 -12.16
CA HIS A 325 7.11 10.59 -11.37
C HIS A 325 8.04 9.41 -11.62
N PRO A 326 9.19 9.60 -12.30
CA PRO A 326 10.15 8.54 -12.55
C PRO A 326 10.70 7.98 -11.23
N VAL A 327 10.85 6.68 -11.17
CA VAL A 327 11.53 5.91 -10.12
C VAL A 327 12.43 4.88 -10.77
N ASP A 328 13.18 4.13 -9.96
CA ASP A 328 14.01 3.04 -10.47
C ASP A 328 13.16 1.85 -10.95
N GLN A 329 13.84 0.88 -11.58
CA GLN A 329 13.20 -0.16 -12.38
C GLN A 329 12.28 -1.07 -11.58
N HIS A 330 11.12 -1.36 -12.17
CA HIS A 330 10.13 -2.31 -11.72
C HIS A 330 9.53 -1.97 -10.34
N PRO A 331 8.90 -0.78 -10.17
CA PRO A 331 8.28 -0.40 -8.91
C PRO A 331 7.16 -1.36 -8.50
N GLN A 332 7.11 -1.72 -7.21
CA GLN A 332 6.19 -2.68 -6.64
C GLN A 332 5.33 -2.05 -5.55
N GLY A 333 5.67 -2.27 -4.28
CA GLY A 333 4.98 -1.72 -3.12
C GLY A 333 5.27 -0.24 -2.89
N MET A 334 4.37 0.43 -2.19
CA MET A 334 4.50 1.83 -1.79
C MET A 334 4.01 2.03 -0.36
N ALA A 335 4.60 2.98 0.37
CA ALA A 335 4.10 3.49 1.64
C ALA A 335 4.14 5.02 1.64
N VAL A 336 3.28 5.62 2.45
CA VAL A 336 3.08 7.07 2.52
C VAL A 336 3.27 7.55 3.94
N ALA A 337 4.17 8.50 4.15
CA ALA A 337 4.35 9.24 5.41
C ALA A 337 5.10 10.55 5.15
N ASP A 338 5.13 11.42 6.14
CA ASP A 338 6.03 12.59 6.16
C ASP A 338 7.41 12.13 6.66
N PHE A 339 8.28 11.70 5.72
CA PHE A 339 9.61 11.18 6.07
C PHE A 339 10.63 12.28 6.38
N ASN A 340 10.36 13.51 5.96
CA ASN A 340 11.29 14.62 6.09
C ASN A 340 10.87 15.69 7.13
N GLY A 341 9.73 15.51 7.79
CA GLY A 341 9.25 16.38 8.86
C GLY A 341 8.76 17.75 8.37
N ASP A 342 8.41 17.89 7.08
CA ASP A 342 7.96 19.17 6.52
C ASP A 342 6.43 19.35 6.56
N GLY A 343 5.70 18.37 7.09
CA GLY A 343 4.24 18.36 7.21
C GLY A 343 3.52 17.94 5.93
N LEU A 344 4.25 17.52 4.90
CA LEU A 344 3.70 17.04 3.64
C LEU A 344 3.99 15.53 3.49
N LEU A 345 3.08 14.82 2.84
CA LEU A 345 3.25 13.38 2.65
C LEU A 345 4.20 13.08 1.50
N ASP A 346 5.17 12.21 1.77
CA ASP A 346 6.12 11.64 0.83
C ASP A 346 5.70 10.21 0.46
N ILE A 347 6.31 9.62 -0.57
CA ILE A 347 6.06 8.25 -1.02
C ILE A 347 7.37 7.46 -1.03
N ALA A 348 7.43 6.36 -0.29
CA ALA A 348 8.47 5.35 -0.43
C ALA A 348 8.02 4.29 -1.44
N VAL A 349 8.92 3.89 -2.35
CA VAL A 349 8.64 2.96 -3.45
C VAL A 349 9.70 1.87 -3.49
N SER A 350 9.31 0.60 -3.45
CA SER A 350 10.25 -0.50 -3.66
C SER A 350 10.49 -0.72 -5.16
N CYS A 351 11.77 -0.71 -5.58
CA CYS A 351 12.22 -0.87 -6.96
C CYS A 351 12.91 -2.23 -7.11
N ARG A 352 12.16 -3.23 -7.58
CA ARG A 352 12.51 -4.65 -7.50
C ARG A 352 13.84 -5.00 -8.19
N ASP A 353 14.00 -4.58 -9.43
CA ASP A 353 15.12 -5.01 -10.27
C ASP A 353 16.44 -4.32 -9.91
N LYS A 354 16.38 -3.27 -9.12
CA LYS A 354 17.55 -2.53 -8.63
C LYS A 354 17.88 -2.82 -7.16
N ASN A 355 17.00 -3.52 -6.43
CA ASN A 355 17.15 -3.76 -5.00
C ASN A 355 17.24 -2.45 -4.20
N LEU A 356 16.42 -1.47 -4.58
CA LEU A 356 16.40 -0.12 -4.02
C LEU A 356 15.03 0.22 -3.44
N ILE A 357 15.06 1.21 -2.55
CA ILE A 357 13.89 1.98 -2.15
C ILE A 357 14.11 3.41 -2.59
N ASP A 358 13.17 3.94 -3.37
CA ASP A 358 13.14 5.34 -3.78
C ASP A 358 12.19 6.13 -2.87
N ILE A 359 12.63 7.30 -2.43
CA ILE A 359 11.80 8.26 -1.68
C ILE A 359 11.46 9.42 -2.62
N LEU A 360 10.18 9.57 -2.88
CA LEU A 360 9.62 10.69 -3.63
C LEU A 360 9.11 11.73 -2.63
N SER A 361 9.82 12.84 -2.48
CA SER A 361 9.38 13.93 -1.60
C SER A 361 8.75 15.06 -2.40
N LYS A 362 7.79 15.74 -1.75
CA LYS A 362 7.15 16.91 -2.33
C LYS A 362 8.19 18.02 -2.46
N LYS A 363 8.30 18.63 -3.63
CA LYS A 363 9.17 19.79 -3.81
C LYS A 363 8.55 20.97 -3.09
N ASN A 364 9.10 21.34 -1.94
CA ASN A 364 8.94 22.71 -1.45
C ASN A 364 9.52 23.65 -2.50
N MET A 365 8.69 24.50 -3.09
CA MET A 365 9.14 25.61 -3.94
C MET A 365 9.77 26.74 -3.12
N ILE A 366 10.24 26.43 -1.92
CA ILE A 366 10.88 27.38 -1.00
C ILE A 366 12.31 26.89 -0.75
N ASN A 367 13.25 27.73 -1.17
CA ASN A 367 14.71 27.67 -1.07
C ASN A 367 15.30 26.67 -0.04
N PRO A 368 16.37 25.94 -0.44
CA PRO A 368 17.15 25.17 0.53
C PRO A 368 17.65 26.13 1.61
N LYS A 369 17.41 25.80 2.88
CA LYS A 369 18.08 26.48 3.99
C LYS A 369 19.58 26.44 3.71
N PRO A 370 20.30 27.59 3.77
CA PRO A 370 21.74 27.57 3.60
C PRO A 370 22.33 26.68 4.71
N ASN A 371 23.21 25.76 4.31
CA ASN A 371 23.98 24.93 5.22
C ASN A 371 24.55 25.81 6.34
N LEU A 372 24.11 25.60 7.57
CA LEU A 372 24.77 26.15 8.73
C LEU A 372 26.20 25.56 8.76
N PRO A 373 27.23 26.40 8.89
CA PRO A 373 28.59 25.89 8.99
C PRO A 373 28.70 25.00 10.25
N VAL A 374 29.20 23.80 10.05
CA VAL A 374 29.60 22.92 11.18
C VAL A 374 30.77 23.58 11.86
N ASP A 375 30.55 24.15 13.06
CA ASP A 375 31.62 24.61 13.93
C ASP A 375 32.48 23.40 14.35
N LEU A 376 33.59 23.22 13.66
CA LEU A 376 34.63 22.26 14.10
C LEU A 376 35.29 22.79 15.37
N PRO A 377 35.41 22.02 16.45
CA PRO A 377 36.14 22.44 17.62
C PRO A 377 37.61 22.72 17.27
N LYS A 378 38.11 23.89 17.68
CA LYS A 378 39.52 24.26 17.55
C LYS A 378 40.38 23.29 18.37
N PRO A 379 41.47 22.80 17.83
CA PRO A 379 42.42 22.00 18.62
C PRO A 379 43.07 22.86 19.69
N SER A 380 43.12 22.30 20.90
CA SER A 380 43.82 22.82 22.08
C SER A 380 45.33 22.71 21.96
#